data_18fc4086340ae5cca2c9bc7134e5874b
#
_entry.id   18fc4086340ae5cca2c9bc7134e5874b
#
_cell.length_a   1.000
_cell.length_b   1.000
_cell.length_c   1.000
_cell.angle_alpha   90.00
_cell.angle_beta   90.00
_cell.angle_gamma   90.00
#
_symmetry.space_group_name_H-M   'P 1'
#
loop_
_entity.id
_entity.type
_entity.pdbx_description
1 polymer ?
#
loop_
_entity_poly.entity_id
_entity_poly.type
_entity_poly.pdbx_seq_one_letter_code
_entity_poly.pdbx_strand_id
1 'polypeptide(L)'
;MPFEDFEKVLRRIKETYDSHKVMIVITGGEPLMRKDIEKCGRAIYDMEFPWGIVSNGLLMTPQKIEGLLRAGMHSATISLDGFQEEHEWMRGVLGSFRNATEAIRILANEPSIKFDVVTCVNNKNYEKLREFKEYLISLGLKNWRLFTVFPVGRAAQDPELQLSNERFKGLMDFIKETRKEGRISVSYGCEGFLGEYEGFVRDHMFTCQAGMSISSVMIDGSISACASIRSNLAQGNIYKDDFIDVWENRYQPYRDRSWMKTGECADCKYFRYCQGNGMHLRDDNGELILCHLKRLK
;
A
#
# COMPACT_ATOMS: atom_id res chain seq x y z
N MET A 1 -7.34 -1.55 18.96
CA MET A 1 -6.18 -1.96 19.78
C MET A 1 -5.65 -0.75 20.53
N PRO A 2 -5.46 -0.79 21.86
CA PRO A 2 -4.71 0.21 22.61
C PRO A 2 -3.27 0.34 22.09
N PHE A 3 -2.69 1.54 22.17
CA PHE A 3 -1.32 1.73 21.67
C PHE A 3 -0.30 0.98 22.55
N GLU A 4 -0.56 0.91 23.84
CA GLU A 4 0.28 0.24 24.82
C GLU A 4 0.50 -1.25 24.50
N ASP A 5 -0.44 -1.90 23.81
CA ASP A 5 -0.26 -3.29 23.35
C ASP A 5 0.67 -3.39 22.17
N PHE A 6 0.57 -2.43 21.24
CA PHE A 6 1.52 -2.35 20.11
C PHE A 6 2.91 -1.89 20.57
N GLU A 7 2.98 -1.02 21.57
CA GLU A 7 4.26 -0.57 22.15
C GLU A 7 5.09 -1.75 22.70
N LYS A 8 4.44 -2.76 23.31
CA LYS A 8 5.14 -3.98 23.74
C LYS A 8 5.79 -4.71 22.57
N VAL A 9 5.11 -4.77 21.41
CA VAL A 9 5.68 -5.35 20.19
C VAL A 9 6.89 -4.55 19.73
N LEU A 10 6.80 -3.22 19.74
CA LEU A 10 7.93 -2.35 19.35
C LEU A 10 9.15 -2.54 20.26
N ARG A 11 8.95 -2.67 21.57
CA ARG A 11 10.02 -2.97 22.53
C ARG A 11 10.70 -4.30 22.20
N ARG A 12 9.92 -5.35 21.92
CA ARG A 12 10.47 -6.65 21.50
C ARG A 12 11.26 -6.55 20.19
N ILE A 13 10.76 -5.78 19.22
CA ILE A 13 11.51 -5.54 17.96
C ILE A 13 12.84 -4.83 18.25
N LYS A 14 12.83 -3.76 19.07
CA LYS A 14 14.04 -2.99 19.41
C LYS A 14 15.09 -3.81 20.17
N GLU A 15 14.68 -4.78 20.99
CA GLU A 15 15.58 -5.72 21.69
C GLU A 15 16.32 -6.67 20.72
N THR A 16 15.71 -6.94 19.55
CA THR A 16 16.21 -7.94 18.59
C THR A 16 16.84 -7.33 17.35
N TYR A 17 16.28 -6.21 16.87
CA TYR A 17 16.68 -5.55 15.63
C TYR A 17 17.06 -4.08 15.83
N ASP A 18 17.84 -3.54 14.92
CA ASP A 18 18.15 -2.12 14.83
C ASP A 18 16.87 -1.33 14.46
N SER A 19 16.33 -0.57 15.41
CA SER A 19 15.09 0.20 15.24
C SER A 19 15.14 1.18 14.06
N HIS A 20 16.31 1.76 13.76
CA HIS A 20 16.49 2.68 12.63
C HIS A 20 16.27 2.00 11.27
N LYS A 21 16.33 0.66 11.20
CA LYS A 21 16.12 -0.12 9.98
C LYS A 21 14.69 -0.68 9.87
N VAL A 22 13.84 -0.42 10.86
CA VAL A 22 12.45 -0.90 10.87
C VAL A 22 11.50 0.28 10.76
N MET A 23 10.89 0.45 9.59
CA MET A 23 9.90 1.49 9.33
C MET A 23 8.52 1.08 9.87
N ILE A 24 7.93 1.89 10.72
CA ILE A 24 6.57 1.70 11.22
C ILE A 24 5.59 2.48 10.36
N VAL A 25 4.64 1.80 9.72
CA VAL A 25 3.59 2.43 8.91
C VAL A 25 2.24 2.23 9.57
N ILE A 26 1.63 3.31 10.05
CA ILE A 26 0.29 3.28 10.62
C ILE A 26 -0.71 3.40 9.46
N THR A 27 -1.51 2.37 9.32
CA THR A 27 -2.55 2.25 8.29
C THR A 27 -3.81 1.61 8.89
N GLY A 28 -4.70 1.07 8.10
CA GLY A 28 -5.91 0.40 8.53
C GLY A 28 -7.12 0.99 7.84
N GLY A 29 -8.21 1.34 8.56
CA GLY A 29 -9.30 2.11 7.99
C GLY A 29 -8.81 3.53 7.66
N GLU A 30 -8.85 4.41 8.64
CA GLU A 30 -8.24 5.74 8.54
C GLU A 30 -7.48 6.03 9.86
N PRO A 31 -6.15 6.17 9.82
CA PRO A 31 -5.33 6.38 11.03
C PRO A 31 -5.74 7.64 11.81
N LEU A 32 -6.15 8.70 11.09
CA LEU A 32 -6.49 9.98 11.70
C LEU A 32 -7.81 9.99 12.47
N MET A 33 -8.61 8.92 12.40
CA MET A 33 -9.74 8.68 13.30
C MET A 33 -9.26 8.39 14.73
N ARG A 34 -8.00 8.01 14.89
CA ARG A 34 -7.38 7.80 16.20
C ARG A 34 -7.04 9.15 16.84
N LYS A 35 -7.68 9.46 17.97
CA LYS A 35 -7.54 10.76 18.64
C LYS A 35 -6.14 11.02 19.21
N ASP A 36 -5.43 9.97 19.60
CA ASP A 36 -4.10 9.98 20.22
C ASP A 36 -2.96 9.67 19.22
N ILE A 37 -3.21 9.80 17.91
CA ILE A 37 -2.24 9.43 16.85
C ILE A 37 -0.89 10.17 16.99
N GLU A 38 -0.90 11.45 17.38
CA GLU A 38 0.33 12.25 17.59
C GLU A 38 1.13 11.72 18.79
N LYS A 39 0.43 11.35 19.88
CA LYS A 39 1.05 10.71 21.05
C LYS A 39 1.65 9.37 20.68
N CYS A 40 0.94 8.56 19.88
CA CYS A 40 1.44 7.27 19.39
C CYS A 40 2.69 7.47 18.51
N GLY A 41 2.63 8.41 17.55
CA GLY A 41 3.77 8.74 16.68
C GLY A 41 4.98 9.22 17.46
N ARG A 42 4.78 10.08 18.47
CA ARG A 42 5.87 10.54 19.32
C ARG A 42 6.52 9.38 20.09
N ALA A 43 5.73 8.47 20.65
CA ALA A 43 6.25 7.31 21.36
C ALA A 43 7.05 6.35 20.43
N ILE A 44 6.60 6.17 19.17
CA ILE A 44 7.34 5.41 18.16
C ILE A 44 8.68 6.09 17.85
N TYR A 45 8.67 7.40 17.65
CA TYR A 45 9.87 8.19 17.38
C TYR A 45 10.87 8.15 18.54
N ASP A 46 10.40 8.27 19.79
CA ASP A 46 11.24 8.21 21.00
C ASP A 46 11.88 6.82 21.21
N MET A 47 11.28 5.78 20.61
CA MET A 47 11.88 4.45 20.52
C MET A 47 12.83 4.29 19.31
N GLU A 48 13.12 5.39 18.59
CA GLU A 48 14.05 5.45 17.46
C GLU A 48 13.58 4.70 16.21
N PHE A 49 12.26 4.47 16.07
CA PHE A 49 11.70 3.95 14.83
C PHE A 49 11.32 5.10 13.89
N PRO A 50 11.78 5.09 12.63
CA PRO A 50 11.15 5.93 11.61
C PRO A 50 9.70 5.48 11.42
N TRP A 51 8.78 6.46 11.29
CA TRP A 51 7.37 6.13 11.14
C TRP A 51 6.66 7.01 10.12
N GLY A 52 5.53 6.52 9.63
CA GLY A 52 4.69 7.24 8.71
C GLY A 52 3.26 6.73 8.69
N ILE A 53 2.43 7.35 7.85
CA ILE A 53 1.01 7.00 7.72
C ILE A 53 0.57 6.84 6.28
N VAL A 54 -0.50 6.06 6.10
CA VAL A 54 -1.29 6.01 4.85
C VAL A 54 -2.69 6.50 5.18
N SER A 55 -3.13 7.60 4.58
CA SER A 55 -4.38 8.29 4.91
C SER A 55 -5.22 8.60 3.66
N ASN A 56 -6.53 8.68 3.83
CA ASN A 56 -7.44 9.20 2.81
C ASN A 56 -7.40 10.74 2.69
N GLY A 57 -6.65 11.42 3.54
CA GLY A 57 -6.47 12.87 3.53
C GLY A 57 -7.62 13.70 4.11
N LEU A 58 -8.78 13.09 4.40
CA LEU A 58 -9.99 13.83 4.83
C LEU A 58 -9.78 14.63 6.12
N LEU A 59 -9.06 14.07 7.08
CA LEU A 59 -8.76 14.67 8.37
C LEU A 59 -7.36 15.30 8.46
N MET A 60 -6.64 15.37 7.35
CA MET A 60 -5.27 15.88 7.26
C MET A 60 -5.25 17.40 7.14
N THR A 61 -5.72 18.10 8.19
CA THR A 61 -5.68 19.56 8.24
C THR A 61 -4.24 20.08 8.40
N PRO A 62 -3.95 21.37 8.08
CA PRO A 62 -2.63 21.97 8.32
C PRO A 62 -2.13 21.77 9.75
N GLN A 63 -2.99 21.96 10.75
CA GLN A 63 -2.66 21.79 12.16
C GLN A 63 -2.35 20.32 12.49
N LYS A 64 -3.08 19.37 11.85
CA LYS A 64 -2.83 17.95 12.01
C LYS A 64 -1.48 17.55 11.41
N ILE A 65 -1.14 18.05 10.23
CA ILE A 65 0.15 17.84 9.58
C ILE A 65 1.28 18.33 10.49
N GLU A 66 1.17 19.56 10.99
CA GLU A 66 2.17 20.14 11.90
C GLU A 66 2.33 19.29 13.18
N GLY A 67 1.24 18.81 13.79
CA GLY A 67 1.27 17.94 14.96
C GLY A 67 1.97 16.61 14.67
N LEU A 68 1.70 15.99 13.52
CA LEU A 68 2.34 14.74 13.11
C LEU A 68 3.83 14.92 12.81
N LEU A 69 4.22 16.03 12.18
CA LEU A 69 5.63 16.35 11.93
C LEU A 69 6.39 16.57 13.25
N ARG A 70 5.80 17.32 14.20
CA ARG A 70 6.37 17.48 15.56
C ARG A 70 6.47 16.15 16.31
N ALA A 71 5.58 15.19 16.04
CA ALA A 71 5.64 13.85 16.58
C ALA A 71 6.69 12.95 15.88
N GLY A 72 7.44 13.50 14.91
CA GLY A 72 8.54 12.79 14.23
C GLY A 72 8.09 11.94 13.04
N MET A 73 6.97 12.29 12.38
CA MET A 73 6.55 11.59 11.17
C MET A 73 7.55 11.79 10.03
N HIS A 74 8.03 10.69 9.43
CA HIS A 74 9.04 10.67 8.36
C HIS A 74 8.45 10.41 6.98
N SER A 75 7.26 9.81 6.90
CA SER A 75 6.61 9.57 5.62
C SER A 75 5.09 9.69 5.68
N ALA A 76 4.50 10.09 4.57
CA ALA A 76 3.05 10.07 4.39
C ALA A 76 2.68 9.62 2.99
N THR A 77 1.61 8.87 2.88
CA THR A 77 0.95 8.54 1.63
C THR A 77 -0.49 9.05 1.70
N ILE A 78 -0.91 9.84 0.71
CA ILE A 78 -2.30 10.30 0.59
C ILE A 78 -2.97 9.61 -0.60
N SER A 79 -4.17 9.10 -0.37
CA SER A 79 -4.99 8.55 -1.45
C SER A 79 -5.71 9.67 -2.20
N LEU A 80 -5.55 9.71 -3.54
CA LEU A 80 -6.31 10.60 -4.42
C LEU A 80 -6.61 9.88 -5.74
N ASP A 81 -7.89 9.60 -6.00
CA ASP A 81 -8.30 8.66 -7.07
C ASP A 81 -8.82 9.35 -8.33
N GLY A 82 -8.43 10.58 -8.59
CA GLY A 82 -8.86 11.38 -9.73
C GLY A 82 -9.26 12.78 -9.31
N PHE A 83 -9.98 13.49 -10.19
CA PHE A 83 -10.59 14.77 -9.86
C PHE A 83 -11.76 14.63 -8.90
N GLN A 84 -12.42 15.72 -8.59
CA GLN A 84 -13.45 15.75 -7.55
C GLN A 84 -14.54 14.69 -7.76
N GLU A 85 -15.06 14.56 -8.96
CA GLU A 85 -16.17 13.63 -9.28
C GLU A 85 -15.73 12.17 -9.03
N GLU A 86 -14.60 11.74 -9.62
CA GLU A 86 -14.12 10.37 -9.52
C GLU A 86 -13.68 10.03 -8.10
N HIS A 87 -12.97 10.97 -7.44
CA HIS A 87 -12.49 10.76 -6.08
C HIS A 87 -13.64 10.66 -5.08
N GLU A 88 -14.57 11.60 -5.10
CA GLU A 88 -15.71 11.62 -4.16
C GLU A 88 -16.66 10.44 -4.42
N TRP A 89 -16.83 10.01 -5.68
CA TRP A 89 -17.54 8.77 -6.00
C TRP A 89 -16.81 7.55 -5.37
N MET A 90 -15.51 7.42 -5.57
CA MET A 90 -14.72 6.30 -5.06
C MET A 90 -14.71 6.24 -3.53
N ARG A 91 -14.61 7.39 -2.87
CA ARG A 91 -14.54 7.51 -1.40
C ARG A 91 -15.91 7.59 -0.72
N GLY A 92 -16.96 7.90 -1.44
CA GLY A 92 -18.32 8.05 -0.91
C GLY A 92 -18.49 9.24 0.04
N VAL A 93 -17.61 10.26 -0.03
CA VAL A 93 -17.59 11.40 0.89
C VAL A 93 -17.39 12.70 0.12
N LEU A 94 -18.40 13.57 0.14
CA LEU A 94 -18.32 14.91 -0.44
C LEU A 94 -17.27 15.77 0.29
N GLY A 95 -16.53 16.57 -0.47
CA GLY A 95 -15.45 17.41 0.06
C GLY A 95 -14.14 16.67 0.34
N SER A 96 -14.08 15.34 0.16
CA SER A 96 -12.85 14.56 0.36
C SER A 96 -11.75 14.96 -0.62
N PHE A 97 -12.10 15.28 -1.87
CA PHE A 97 -11.14 15.76 -2.87
C PHE A 97 -10.42 17.04 -2.42
N ARG A 98 -11.19 18.05 -1.97
CA ARG A 98 -10.62 19.31 -1.52
C ARG A 98 -9.66 19.13 -0.35
N ASN A 99 -10.03 18.33 0.66
CA ASN A 99 -9.22 18.12 1.84
C ASN A 99 -7.94 17.33 1.51
N ALA A 100 -8.05 16.25 0.71
CA ALA A 100 -6.91 15.49 0.26
C ALA A 100 -5.95 16.33 -0.60
N THR A 101 -6.48 17.16 -1.51
CA THR A 101 -5.67 18.06 -2.35
C THR A 101 -4.91 19.10 -1.52
N GLU A 102 -5.55 19.69 -0.51
CA GLU A 102 -4.88 20.64 0.37
C GLU A 102 -3.77 19.97 1.17
N ALA A 103 -4.01 18.78 1.71
CA ALA A 103 -2.98 17.98 2.39
C ALA A 103 -1.81 17.66 1.45
N ILE A 104 -2.09 17.28 0.19
CA ILE A 104 -1.07 17.01 -0.83
C ILE A 104 -0.22 18.25 -1.10
N ARG A 105 -0.85 19.43 -1.26
CA ARG A 105 -0.13 20.68 -1.51
C ARG A 105 0.86 21.02 -0.41
N ILE A 106 0.48 20.81 0.85
CA ILE A 106 1.34 21.05 2.01
C ILE A 106 2.48 20.02 2.04
N LEU A 107 2.14 18.74 1.99
CA LEU A 107 3.11 17.64 2.14
C LEU A 107 4.09 17.55 0.95
N ALA A 108 3.66 17.88 -0.26
CA ALA A 108 4.52 17.89 -1.44
C ALA A 108 5.64 18.96 -1.35
N ASN A 109 5.42 20.00 -0.55
CA ASN A 109 6.37 21.09 -0.34
C ASN A 109 7.10 21.00 1.02
N GLU A 110 6.87 19.96 1.81
CA GLU A 110 7.55 19.73 3.08
C GLU A 110 8.83 18.91 2.86
N PRO A 111 10.03 19.50 2.98
CA PRO A 111 11.28 18.84 2.62
C PRO A 111 11.72 17.76 3.61
N SER A 112 11.17 17.75 4.83
CA SER A 112 11.56 16.81 5.89
C SER A 112 10.88 15.45 5.76
N ILE A 113 9.91 15.28 4.84
CA ILE A 113 9.10 14.07 4.74
C ILE A 113 9.27 13.37 3.39
N LYS A 114 9.26 12.04 3.41
CA LYS A 114 9.05 11.25 2.19
C LYS A 114 7.57 11.16 1.92
N PHE A 115 7.15 11.71 0.77
CA PHE A 115 5.74 11.85 0.45
C PHE A 115 5.41 11.27 -0.93
N ASP A 116 4.29 10.59 -1.01
CA ASP A 116 3.71 10.16 -2.29
C ASP A 116 2.17 10.18 -2.27
N VAL A 117 1.60 10.16 -3.46
CA VAL A 117 0.17 9.97 -3.68
C VAL A 117 -0.08 8.58 -4.24
N VAL A 118 -1.13 7.94 -3.78
CA VAL A 118 -1.64 6.66 -4.31
C VAL A 118 -2.97 6.88 -5.01
N THR A 119 -3.10 6.35 -6.22
CA THR A 119 -4.34 6.35 -7.00
C THR A 119 -4.75 4.91 -7.34
N CYS A 120 -5.97 4.54 -6.98
CA CYS A 120 -6.61 3.30 -7.42
C CYS A 120 -7.28 3.55 -8.78
N VAL A 121 -6.65 3.09 -9.85
CA VAL A 121 -7.13 3.26 -11.23
C VAL A 121 -8.30 2.33 -11.50
N ASN A 122 -9.37 2.89 -12.03
CA ASN A 122 -10.62 2.23 -12.35
C ASN A 122 -11.22 2.80 -13.65
N ASN A 123 -12.39 2.31 -14.10
CA ASN A 123 -12.99 2.76 -15.35
C ASN A 123 -13.38 4.24 -15.36
N LYS A 124 -13.70 4.83 -14.21
CA LYS A 124 -14.13 6.23 -14.14
C LYS A 124 -12.98 7.23 -14.26
N ASN A 125 -11.80 6.90 -13.70
CA ASN A 125 -10.65 7.82 -13.70
C ASN A 125 -9.63 7.53 -14.80
N TYR A 126 -9.69 6.37 -15.46
CA TYR A 126 -8.69 5.94 -16.45
C TYR A 126 -8.46 6.95 -17.57
N GLU A 127 -9.52 7.45 -18.19
CA GLU A 127 -9.42 8.38 -19.32
C GLU A 127 -8.80 9.74 -18.94
N LYS A 128 -8.91 10.11 -17.68
CA LYS A 128 -8.42 11.40 -17.14
C LYS A 128 -6.98 11.33 -16.59
N LEU A 129 -6.31 10.18 -16.65
CA LEU A 129 -4.98 10.00 -16.02
C LEU A 129 -3.93 10.98 -16.55
N ARG A 130 -3.95 11.33 -17.83
CA ARG A 130 -2.99 12.29 -18.42
C ARG A 130 -3.19 13.69 -17.86
N GLU A 131 -4.42 14.15 -17.80
CA GLU A 131 -4.77 15.44 -17.23
C GLU A 131 -4.52 15.47 -15.71
N PHE A 132 -4.88 14.39 -15.03
CA PHE A 132 -4.66 14.22 -13.60
C PHE A 132 -3.16 14.22 -13.23
N LYS A 133 -2.29 13.63 -14.07
CA LYS A 133 -0.83 13.74 -13.94
C LYS A 133 -0.37 15.20 -13.92
N GLU A 134 -0.83 16.01 -14.87
CA GLU A 134 -0.46 17.43 -14.94
C GLU A 134 -0.94 18.20 -13.70
N TYR A 135 -2.13 17.87 -13.23
CA TYR A 135 -2.66 18.43 -11.99
C TYR A 135 -1.79 18.09 -10.77
N LEU A 136 -1.40 16.81 -10.61
CA LEU A 136 -0.53 16.39 -9.51
C LEU A 136 0.84 17.08 -9.56
N ILE A 137 1.42 17.23 -10.76
CA ILE A 137 2.66 17.98 -10.96
C ILE A 137 2.48 19.45 -10.54
N SER A 138 1.36 20.06 -10.86
CA SER A 138 1.06 21.46 -10.49
C SER A 138 0.93 21.67 -8.97
N LEU A 139 0.61 20.61 -8.22
CA LEU A 139 0.60 20.61 -6.75
C LEU A 139 2.00 20.45 -6.12
N GLY A 140 3.04 20.20 -6.96
CA GLY A 140 4.41 19.95 -6.51
C GLY A 140 4.72 18.49 -6.22
N LEU A 141 3.83 17.56 -6.58
CA LEU A 141 4.03 16.13 -6.31
C LEU A 141 5.22 15.58 -7.09
N LYS A 142 6.08 14.83 -6.38
CA LYS A 142 7.27 14.18 -6.97
C LYS A 142 7.12 12.68 -7.15
N ASN A 143 6.31 12.02 -6.33
CA ASN A 143 6.15 10.57 -6.35
C ASN A 143 4.67 10.16 -6.41
N TRP A 144 4.33 9.33 -7.37
CA TRP A 144 2.97 8.87 -7.63
C TRP A 144 2.94 7.36 -7.82
N ARG A 145 2.17 6.64 -7.00
CA ARG A 145 1.97 5.19 -7.16
C ARG A 145 0.56 4.91 -7.67
N LEU A 146 0.49 4.05 -8.68
CA LEU A 146 -0.75 3.59 -9.27
C LEU A 146 -1.03 2.15 -8.88
N PHE A 147 -2.26 1.88 -8.50
CA PHE A 147 -2.79 0.55 -8.20
C PHE A 147 -4.03 0.31 -9.05
N THR A 148 -4.41 -0.95 -9.22
CA THR A 148 -5.75 -1.31 -9.69
C THR A 148 -6.61 -1.78 -8.52
N VAL A 149 -7.92 -1.80 -8.71
CA VAL A 149 -8.82 -2.29 -7.65
C VAL A 149 -8.91 -3.82 -7.73
N PHE A 150 -8.71 -4.50 -6.60
CA PHE A 150 -8.82 -5.95 -6.56
C PHE A 150 -10.28 -6.39 -6.66
N PRO A 151 -10.60 -7.41 -7.46
CA PRO A 151 -11.95 -7.93 -7.60
C PRO A 151 -12.37 -8.77 -6.39
N VAL A 152 -12.40 -8.16 -5.19
CA VAL A 152 -12.69 -8.84 -3.92
C VAL A 152 -13.74 -8.05 -3.13
N GLY A 153 -14.65 -8.75 -2.48
CA GLY A 153 -15.71 -8.13 -1.67
C GLY A 153 -16.64 -7.25 -2.53
N ARG A 154 -16.92 -6.04 -2.10
CA ARG A 154 -17.79 -5.08 -2.84
C ARG A 154 -17.24 -4.75 -4.22
N ALA A 155 -15.92 -4.69 -4.36
CA ALA A 155 -15.30 -4.36 -5.64
C ALA A 155 -15.46 -5.45 -6.71
N ALA A 156 -15.72 -6.70 -6.34
CA ALA A 156 -16.02 -7.78 -7.28
C ALA A 156 -17.41 -7.62 -7.94
N GLN A 157 -18.29 -6.83 -7.33
CA GLN A 157 -19.68 -6.65 -7.78
C GLN A 157 -19.88 -5.37 -8.63
N ASP A 158 -18.85 -4.50 -8.66
CA ASP A 158 -18.93 -3.23 -9.39
C ASP A 158 -17.97 -3.23 -10.59
N PRO A 159 -18.47 -3.35 -11.83
CA PRO A 159 -17.67 -3.37 -13.04
C PRO A 159 -16.93 -2.04 -13.28
N GLU A 160 -17.43 -0.92 -12.75
CA GLU A 160 -16.75 0.38 -12.87
C GLU A 160 -15.40 0.42 -12.12
N LEU A 161 -15.25 -0.44 -11.13
CA LEU A 161 -14.00 -0.55 -10.38
C LEU A 161 -12.94 -1.39 -11.10
N GLN A 162 -13.32 -2.18 -12.12
CA GLN A 162 -12.45 -3.11 -12.80
C GLN A 162 -12.05 -2.60 -14.19
N LEU A 163 -10.75 -2.52 -14.47
CA LEU A 163 -10.26 -2.24 -15.81
C LEU A 163 -10.41 -3.48 -16.71
N SER A 164 -10.73 -3.27 -18.00
CA SER A 164 -10.54 -4.31 -19.01
C SER A 164 -9.04 -4.65 -19.19
N ASN A 165 -8.73 -5.76 -19.85
CA ASN A 165 -7.34 -6.12 -20.14
C ASN A 165 -6.68 -5.07 -21.05
N GLU A 166 -7.41 -4.51 -22.00
CA GLU A 166 -6.95 -3.43 -22.87
C GLU A 166 -6.58 -2.17 -22.08
N ARG A 167 -7.49 -1.72 -21.19
CA ARG A 167 -7.23 -0.57 -20.32
C ARG A 167 -6.10 -0.83 -19.33
N PHE A 168 -5.99 -2.06 -18.83
CA PHE A 168 -4.87 -2.44 -17.97
C PHE A 168 -3.53 -2.35 -18.69
N LYS A 169 -3.46 -2.84 -19.94
CA LYS A 169 -2.28 -2.67 -20.79
C LYS A 169 -1.99 -1.19 -21.06
N GLY A 170 -3.01 -0.41 -21.42
CA GLY A 170 -2.90 1.03 -21.60
C GLY A 170 -2.39 1.77 -20.35
N LEU A 171 -2.78 1.32 -19.15
CA LEU A 171 -2.22 1.84 -17.89
C LEU A 171 -0.73 1.57 -17.78
N MET A 172 -0.26 0.37 -18.15
CA MET A 172 1.17 0.05 -18.12
C MET A 172 1.94 0.90 -19.14
N ASP A 173 1.40 1.11 -20.34
CA ASP A 173 1.98 1.99 -21.35
C ASP A 173 2.03 3.46 -20.88
N PHE A 174 0.95 3.95 -20.24
CA PHE A 174 0.91 5.28 -19.62
C PHE A 174 2.02 5.47 -18.57
N ILE A 175 2.21 4.50 -17.68
CA ILE A 175 3.27 4.55 -16.65
C ILE A 175 4.64 4.59 -17.32
N LYS A 176 4.89 3.71 -18.29
CA LYS A 176 6.14 3.64 -19.04
C LYS A 176 6.46 4.97 -19.75
N GLU A 177 5.49 5.59 -20.41
CA GLU A 177 5.63 6.90 -21.05
C GLU A 177 5.93 8.00 -20.03
N THR A 178 5.15 8.06 -18.94
CA THR A 178 5.33 9.06 -17.87
C THR A 178 6.71 8.96 -17.20
N ARG A 179 7.21 7.74 -16.98
CA ARG A 179 8.56 7.52 -16.46
C ARG A 179 9.63 8.02 -17.42
N LYS A 180 9.42 7.83 -18.73
CA LYS A 180 10.34 8.34 -19.77
C LYS A 180 10.35 9.87 -19.83
N GLU A 181 9.23 10.54 -19.58
CA GLU A 181 9.14 12.01 -19.49
C GLU A 181 9.97 12.56 -18.31
N GLY A 182 10.07 11.85 -17.19
CA GLY A 182 10.91 12.20 -16.06
C GLY A 182 10.43 13.40 -15.22
N ARG A 183 9.20 13.89 -15.42
CA ARG A 183 8.66 15.05 -14.71
C ARG A 183 8.08 14.71 -13.33
N ILE A 184 7.66 13.48 -13.15
CA ILE A 184 7.17 12.89 -11.91
C ILE A 184 7.62 11.43 -11.84
N SER A 185 8.06 10.98 -10.67
CA SER A 185 8.36 9.58 -10.45
C SER A 185 7.06 8.80 -10.31
N VAL A 186 6.70 8.00 -11.30
CA VAL A 186 5.50 7.16 -11.25
C VAL A 186 5.88 5.70 -11.21
N SER A 187 5.12 4.89 -10.44
CA SER A 187 5.32 3.45 -10.39
C SER A 187 3.99 2.70 -10.24
N TYR A 188 3.95 1.49 -10.79
CA TYR A 188 2.88 0.55 -10.49
C TYR A 188 3.13 -0.11 -9.14
N GLY A 189 2.10 -0.23 -8.31
CA GLY A 189 2.20 -0.78 -6.97
C GLY A 189 2.58 -2.26 -6.90
N CYS A 190 2.57 -2.83 -5.71
CA CYS A 190 3.00 -4.20 -5.43
C CYS A 190 1.94 -5.27 -5.76
N GLU A 191 1.27 -5.17 -6.90
CA GLU A 191 0.08 -5.97 -7.17
C GLU A 191 0.34 -7.29 -7.92
N GLY A 192 1.39 -7.41 -8.70
CA GLY A 192 1.62 -8.63 -9.44
C GLY A 192 2.78 -8.56 -10.42
N PHE A 193 3.16 -9.72 -10.94
CA PHE A 193 4.19 -9.84 -11.95
C PHE A 193 3.65 -9.44 -13.32
N LEU A 194 4.38 -8.57 -14.02
CA LEU A 194 3.95 -7.90 -15.26
C LEU A 194 4.76 -8.33 -16.50
N GLY A 195 5.63 -9.35 -16.37
CA GLY A 195 6.40 -9.85 -17.51
C GLY A 195 7.33 -8.80 -18.11
N GLU A 196 7.14 -8.50 -19.40
CA GLU A 196 7.99 -7.56 -20.13
C GLU A 196 7.88 -6.10 -19.66
N TYR A 197 6.84 -5.75 -18.91
CA TYR A 197 6.71 -4.42 -18.32
C TYR A 197 7.55 -4.20 -17.06
N GLU A 198 8.08 -5.29 -16.45
CA GLU A 198 8.99 -5.15 -15.31
C GLU A 198 10.22 -4.30 -15.69
N GLY A 199 10.62 -3.40 -14.79
CA GLY A 199 11.68 -2.43 -15.07
C GLY A 199 11.23 -1.17 -15.83
N PHE A 200 10.10 -1.23 -16.56
CA PHE A 200 9.54 -0.04 -17.22
C PHE A 200 8.51 0.69 -16.33
N VAL A 201 7.79 -0.03 -15.49
CA VAL A 201 6.69 0.51 -14.68
C VAL A 201 6.99 0.55 -13.19
N ARG A 202 8.14 0.02 -12.77
CA ARG A 202 8.67 0.06 -11.39
C ARG A 202 10.19 -0.10 -11.40
N ASP A 203 10.85 0.21 -10.29
CA ASP A 203 12.32 0.21 -10.21
C ASP A 203 12.91 -1.18 -10.00
N HIS A 204 12.12 -2.12 -9.47
CA HIS A 204 12.54 -3.48 -9.18
C HIS A 204 11.57 -4.48 -9.81
N MET A 205 12.08 -5.64 -10.21
CA MET A 205 11.23 -6.74 -10.61
C MET A 205 10.28 -7.10 -9.45
N PHE A 206 9.05 -7.44 -9.78
CA PHE A 206 8.04 -7.79 -8.80
C PHE A 206 8.50 -8.93 -7.89
N THR A 207 8.45 -8.65 -6.61
CA THR A 207 8.51 -9.67 -5.55
C THR A 207 7.57 -9.22 -4.42
N CYS A 208 6.60 -10.04 -4.08
CA CYS A 208 5.72 -9.74 -2.96
C CYS A 208 6.51 -9.79 -1.66
N GLN A 209 6.60 -8.67 -0.96
CA GLN A 209 7.41 -8.52 0.25
C GLN A 209 6.74 -9.03 1.53
N ALA A 210 5.47 -9.49 1.43
CA ALA A 210 4.74 -10.07 2.56
C ALA A 210 5.51 -11.25 3.17
N GLY A 211 5.86 -11.15 4.45
CA GLY A 211 6.62 -12.15 5.20
C GLY A 211 8.12 -12.22 4.89
N MET A 212 8.59 -11.45 3.91
CA MET A 212 10.03 -11.33 3.57
C MET A 212 10.66 -10.14 4.30
N SER A 213 10.10 -8.95 4.10
CA SER A 213 10.52 -7.71 4.75
C SER A 213 9.36 -6.92 5.36
N ILE A 214 8.13 -7.40 5.22
CA ILE A 214 6.91 -6.77 5.73
C ILE A 214 6.18 -7.73 6.66
N SER A 215 5.79 -7.21 7.82
CA SER A 215 4.86 -7.83 8.76
C SER A 215 3.79 -6.82 9.15
N SER A 216 2.66 -7.27 9.67
CA SER A 216 1.57 -6.41 10.12
C SER A 216 0.96 -6.95 11.41
N VAL A 217 0.68 -6.04 12.34
CA VAL A 217 -0.17 -6.30 13.51
C VAL A 217 -1.53 -5.67 13.22
N MET A 218 -2.57 -6.49 13.21
CA MET A 218 -3.94 -6.08 12.92
C MET A 218 -4.63 -5.52 14.16
N ILE A 219 -5.78 -4.87 13.99
CA ILE A 219 -6.51 -4.22 15.08
C ILE A 219 -6.97 -5.18 16.20
N ASP A 220 -7.17 -6.46 15.86
CA ASP A 220 -7.52 -7.55 16.78
C ASP A 220 -6.30 -8.24 17.41
N GLY A 221 -5.10 -7.72 17.13
CA GLY A 221 -3.83 -8.28 17.59
C GLY A 221 -3.26 -9.37 16.69
N SER A 222 -3.95 -9.78 15.62
CA SER A 222 -3.45 -10.80 14.70
C SER A 222 -2.15 -10.37 14.03
N ILE A 223 -1.19 -11.29 13.93
CA ILE A 223 0.11 -11.10 13.27
C ILE A 223 0.03 -11.69 11.87
N SER A 224 0.06 -10.83 10.87
CA SER A 224 0.00 -11.20 9.45
C SER A 224 1.19 -10.61 8.68
N ALA A 225 1.47 -11.13 7.50
CA ALA A 225 2.59 -10.63 6.69
C ALA A 225 2.29 -9.32 5.96
N CYS A 226 1.02 -8.96 5.77
CA CYS A 226 0.60 -7.70 5.13
C CYS A 226 -0.84 -7.40 5.52
N ALA A 227 -1.17 -6.14 5.71
CA ALA A 227 -2.53 -5.68 6.03
C ALA A 227 -3.58 -6.03 4.95
N SER A 228 -3.14 -6.31 3.72
CA SER A 228 -4.02 -6.72 2.61
C SER A 228 -4.27 -8.23 2.54
N ILE A 229 -3.60 -9.04 3.37
CA ILE A 229 -3.77 -10.49 3.41
C ILE A 229 -4.91 -10.85 4.35
N ARG A 230 -5.67 -11.87 3.99
CA ARG A 230 -6.82 -12.32 4.76
C ARG A 230 -6.42 -12.92 6.11
N SER A 231 -7.32 -12.86 7.09
CA SER A 231 -7.11 -13.30 8.46
C SER A 231 -6.80 -14.80 8.59
N ASN A 232 -7.27 -15.66 7.66
CA ASN A 232 -6.99 -17.09 7.69
C ASN A 232 -5.49 -17.45 7.47
N LEU A 233 -4.69 -16.49 7.01
CA LEU A 233 -3.23 -16.61 6.89
C LEU A 233 -2.45 -15.98 8.05
N ALA A 234 -3.11 -15.42 9.07
CA ALA A 234 -2.43 -14.92 10.25
C ALA A 234 -1.67 -16.05 10.97
N GLN A 235 -0.44 -15.77 11.40
CA GLN A 235 0.47 -16.77 11.95
C GLN A 235 0.58 -16.70 13.48
N GLY A 236 -0.10 -15.74 14.11
CA GLY A 236 -0.12 -15.57 15.55
C GLY A 236 -0.98 -14.38 15.96
N ASN A 237 -0.96 -14.08 17.25
CA ASN A 237 -1.66 -12.94 17.84
C ASN A 237 -0.85 -12.37 19.01
N ILE A 238 -0.62 -11.05 19.04
CA ILE A 238 0.22 -10.39 20.06
C ILE A 238 -0.26 -10.56 21.49
N TYR A 239 -1.51 -10.96 21.70
CA TYR A 239 -2.06 -11.27 23.02
C TYR A 239 -1.75 -12.68 23.50
N LYS A 240 -1.17 -13.53 22.64
CA LYS A 240 -0.91 -14.95 22.93
C LYS A 240 0.53 -15.37 22.59
N ASP A 241 1.13 -14.68 21.62
CA ASP A 241 2.39 -15.09 21.01
C ASP A 241 3.44 -13.97 21.10
N ASP A 242 4.72 -14.33 21.20
CA ASP A 242 5.82 -13.40 21.02
C ASP A 242 5.94 -13.05 19.53
N PHE A 243 5.95 -11.74 19.22
CA PHE A 243 6.01 -11.26 17.83
C PHE A 243 7.27 -11.73 17.09
N ILE A 244 8.42 -11.78 17.80
CA ILE A 244 9.68 -12.20 17.20
C ILE A 244 9.66 -13.69 16.90
N ASP A 245 9.13 -14.53 17.81
CA ASP A 245 8.94 -15.96 17.54
C ASP A 245 8.07 -16.19 16.29
N VAL A 246 6.96 -15.47 16.18
CA VAL A 246 6.08 -15.58 15.00
C VAL A 246 6.81 -15.17 13.73
N TRP A 247 7.52 -14.02 13.74
CA TRP A 247 8.27 -13.53 12.60
C TRP A 247 9.39 -14.47 12.17
N GLU A 248 10.16 -14.98 13.09
CA GLU A 248 11.32 -15.82 12.82
C GLU A 248 10.91 -17.25 12.41
N ASN A 249 9.97 -17.86 13.14
CA ASN A 249 9.75 -19.30 13.13
C ASN A 249 8.43 -19.73 12.45
N ARG A 250 7.42 -18.82 12.30
CA ARG A 250 6.09 -19.22 11.80
C ARG A 250 5.75 -18.64 10.43
N TYR A 251 6.63 -17.85 9.83
CA TYR A 251 6.37 -17.18 8.53
C TYR A 251 6.68 -18.05 7.31
N GLN A 252 6.88 -19.36 7.47
CA GLN A 252 7.13 -20.26 6.35
C GLN A 252 6.04 -20.20 5.26
N PRO A 253 4.73 -20.10 5.57
CA PRO A 253 3.71 -19.98 4.52
C PRO A 253 3.86 -18.78 3.60
N TYR A 254 4.54 -17.73 4.07
CA TYR A 254 4.82 -16.53 3.27
C TYR A 254 6.18 -16.61 2.55
N ARG A 255 7.15 -17.30 3.12
CA ARG A 255 8.54 -17.41 2.65
C ARG A 255 8.72 -18.53 1.62
N ASP A 256 8.19 -19.71 1.91
CA ASP A 256 8.07 -20.79 0.94
C ASP A 256 6.71 -20.72 0.23
N ARG A 257 6.73 -20.33 -1.02
CA ARG A 257 5.53 -20.15 -1.86
C ARG A 257 5.29 -21.32 -2.81
N SER A 258 5.96 -22.44 -2.61
CA SER A 258 5.78 -23.65 -3.43
C SER A 258 4.32 -24.14 -3.45
N TRP A 259 3.59 -23.96 -2.33
CA TRP A 259 2.16 -24.26 -2.21
C TRP A 259 1.27 -23.44 -3.16
N MET A 260 1.75 -22.27 -3.62
CA MET A 260 1.02 -21.44 -4.59
C MET A 260 1.15 -21.95 -6.05
N LYS A 261 1.94 -23.00 -6.27
CA LYS A 261 2.12 -23.64 -7.58
C LYS A 261 0.98 -24.60 -7.89
N THR A 262 -0.25 -24.11 -7.87
CA THR A 262 -1.51 -24.83 -8.08
C THR A 262 -2.34 -24.19 -9.17
N GLY A 263 -3.38 -24.86 -9.63
CA GLY A 263 -4.29 -24.33 -10.64
C GLY A 263 -3.55 -23.77 -11.86
N GLU A 264 -3.82 -22.52 -12.20
CA GLU A 264 -3.17 -21.82 -13.34
C GLU A 264 -1.66 -21.66 -13.18
N CYS A 265 -1.13 -21.76 -11.97
CA CYS A 265 0.28 -21.60 -11.67
C CYS A 265 1.06 -22.91 -11.75
N ALA A 266 0.40 -24.08 -11.79
CA ALA A 266 1.04 -25.41 -11.72
C ALA A 266 2.12 -25.60 -12.79
N ASP A 267 1.78 -25.33 -14.07
CA ASP A 267 2.68 -25.49 -15.21
C ASP A 267 3.17 -24.15 -15.79
N CYS A 268 3.02 -23.06 -15.01
CA CYS A 268 3.38 -21.74 -15.48
C CYS A 268 4.89 -21.55 -15.55
N LYS A 269 5.43 -21.35 -16.78
CA LYS A 269 6.86 -21.11 -17.00
C LYS A 269 7.42 -19.87 -16.30
N TYR A 270 6.55 -18.92 -15.91
CA TYR A 270 6.92 -17.71 -15.22
C TYR A 270 6.88 -17.84 -13.69
N PHE A 271 6.44 -19.00 -13.16
CA PHE A 271 6.32 -19.20 -11.71
C PHE A 271 7.65 -18.93 -10.98
N ARG A 272 8.78 -19.28 -11.55
CA ARG A 272 10.12 -19.05 -10.99
C ARG A 272 10.42 -17.55 -10.71
N TYR A 273 9.77 -16.63 -11.43
CA TYR A 273 9.91 -15.19 -11.25
C TYR A 273 8.75 -14.60 -10.44
N CYS A 274 7.54 -15.04 -10.76
CA CYS A 274 6.28 -14.53 -10.20
C CYS A 274 6.00 -15.08 -8.79
N GLN A 275 6.40 -16.32 -8.49
CA GLN A 275 6.14 -17.04 -7.25
C GLN A 275 4.66 -17.02 -6.82
N GLY A 276 3.75 -17.17 -7.79
CA GLY A 276 2.32 -17.23 -7.51
C GLY A 276 1.62 -15.89 -7.34
N ASN A 277 2.27 -14.77 -7.71
CA ASN A 277 1.72 -13.42 -7.64
C ASN A 277 1.73 -12.81 -6.21
N GLY A 278 1.02 -11.70 -6.00
CA GLY A 278 0.85 -11.11 -4.67
C GLY A 278 0.02 -12.02 -3.76
N MET A 279 0.41 -12.17 -2.51
CA MET A 279 -0.30 -13.00 -1.53
C MET A 279 -1.77 -12.60 -1.37
N HIS A 280 -2.08 -11.30 -1.45
CA HIS A 280 -3.43 -10.75 -1.36
C HIS A 280 -4.31 -11.04 -2.59
N LEU A 281 -3.74 -11.59 -3.66
CA LEU A 281 -4.47 -12.04 -4.86
C LEU A 281 -4.86 -13.52 -4.80
N ARG A 282 -4.77 -14.13 -3.63
CA ARG A 282 -5.26 -15.46 -3.36
C ARG A 282 -6.54 -15.41 -2.52
N ASP A 283 -7.49 -16.28 -2.82
CA ASP A 283 -8.69 -16.46 -2.02
C ASP A 283 -8.42 -17.29 -0.75
N ASP A 284 -9.47 -17.57 0.01
CA ASP A 284 -9.37 -18.33 1.26
C ASP A 284 -8.98 -19.81 1.04
N ASN A 285 -9.12 -20.33 -0.18
CA ASN A 285 -8.72 -21.69 -0.57
C ASN A 285 -7.29 -21.71 -1.17
N GLY A 286 -6.63 -20.55 -1.28
CA GLY A 286 -5.32 -20.41 -1.90
C GLY A 286 -5.36 -20.32 -3.43
N GLU A 287 -6.54 -20.25 -4.05
CA GLU A 287 -6.68 -20.13 -5.50
C GLU A 287 -6.39 -18.68 -5.97
N LEU A 288 -5.82 -18.58 -7.16
CA LEU A 288 -5.45 -17.28 -7.73
C LEU A 288 -6.69 -16.54 -8.23
N ILE A 289 -6.98 -15.36 -7.63
CA ILE A 289 -8.10 -14.51 -8.01
C ILE A 289 -7.82 -13.80 -9.33
N LEU A 290 -6.59 -13.31 -9.53
CA LEU A 290 -6.21 -12.50 -10.67
C LEU A 290 -4.76 -12.71 -11.08
N CYS A 291 -4.51 -13.00 -12.35
CA CYS A 291 -3.18 -13.07 -12.93
C CYS A 291 -2.89 -11.82 -13.78
N HIS A 292 -2.09 -10.89 -13.27
CA HIS A 292 -1.72 -9.66 -14.00
C HIS A 292 -1.02 -9.94 -15.33
N LEU A 293 -0.14 -10.95 -15.38
CA LEU A 293 0.57 -11.33 -16.61
C LEU A 293 -0.39 -11.78 -17.73
N LYS A 294 -1.49 -12.48 -17.38
CA LYS A 294 -2.48 -12.92 -18.38
C LYS A 294 -3.26 -11.74 -18.98
N ARG A 295 -3.43 -10.67 -18.21
CA ARG A 295 -4.11 -9.45 -18.66
C ARG A 295 -3.31 -8.64 -19.68
N LEU A 296 -2.01 -8.91 -19.80
CA LEU A 296 -1.09 -8.22 -20.71
C LEU A 296 -0.83 -9.00 -22.01
N LYS A 297 -1.39 -10.20 -22.13
CA LYS A 297 -1.32 -11.02 -23.33
C LYS A 297 -2.55 -10.80 -24.20
#